data_15a6f0dab2d9f467654a82cb73ac5322
#
_entry.id   15a6f0dab2d9f467654a82cb73ac5322
#
_cell.length_a   1.000
_cell.length_b   1.000
_cell.length_c   1.000
_cell.angle_alpha   90.00
_cell.angle_beta   90.00
_cell.angle_gamma   90.00
#
_symmetry.space_group_name_H-M   'P 1'
#
loop_
_entity.id
_entity.type
_entity.pdbx_description
1 polymer ?
#
loop_
_entity_poly.entity_id
_entity_poly.type
_entity_poly.pdbx_seq_one_letter_code
_entity_poly.pdbx_strand_id
1 'polypeptide(L)'
;MKYTPATTVIKAKGLIDGIGNKVLDNVAVIIQGSQITAVEHQTTNLPQGPHVRHLEYPNGYLLPGFVDAHTHLMFGVYGGSYEQVTGSDSDEVCLLRAAMNAKLHIKAGV
;
A
#
# COMPACT_ATOMS: atom_id res chain seq x y z
N MET A 1 5.91 -20.16 22.11
CA MET A 1 4.70 -19.92 21.28
C MET A 1 5.13 -19.68 19.84
N LYS A 2 4.66 -20.48 18.87
CA LYS A 2 4.89 -20.16 17.46
C LYS A 2 3.97 -18.97 17.10
N TYR A 3 4.56 -17.84 16.73
CA TYR A 3 3.81 -16.70 16.21
C TYR A 3 3.17 -17.11 14.88
N THR A 4 1.86 -17.18 14.84
CA THR A 4 1.14 -17.35 13.57
C THR A 4 0.85 -15.96 13.03
N PRO A 5 1.38 -15.58 11.87
CA PRO A 5 1.12 -14.26 11.31
C PRO A 5 -0.37 -14.08 11.05
N ALA A 6 -0.86 -12.87 11.34
CA ALA A 6 -2.26 -12.53 11.08
C ALA A 6 -2.56 -12.69 9.59
N THR A 7 -3.71 -13.32 9.30
CA THR A 7 -4.17 -13.50 7.91
C THR A 7 -5.17 -12.40 7.56
N THR A 8 -4.99 -11.76 6.41
CA THR A 8 -5.98 -10.83 5.85
C THR A 8 -6.41 -11.33 4.48
N VAL A 9 -7.71 -11.37 4.26
CA VAL A 9 -8.34 -11.68 2.96
C VAL A 9 -8.96 -10.40 2.42
N ILE A 10 -8.52 -9.95 1.26
CA ILE A 10 -9.05 -8.76 0.59
C ILE A 10 -9.82 -9.22 -0.63
N LYS A 11 -11.14 -9.02 -0.63
CA LYS A 11 -12.00 -9.29 -1.78
C LYS A 11 -12.25 -8.01 -2.54
N ALA A 12 -12.13 -8.06 -3.87
CA ALA A 12 -12.39 -6.93 -4.73
C ALA A 12 -13.08 -7.35 -6.02
N LYS A 13 -13.73 -6.39 -6.70
CA LYS A 13 -14.31 -6.61 -8.00
C LYS A 13 -13.29 -7.11 -9.01
N GLY A 14 -12.06 -6.59 -8.95
CA GLY A 14 -10.99 -7.04 -9.83
C GLY A 14 -9.60 -6.69 -9.31
N LEU A 15 -8.60 -7.24 -10.00
CA LEU A 15 -7.18 -6.99 -9.77
C LEU A 15 -6.50 -6.68 -11.10
N ILE A 16 -5.72 -5.61 -11.10
CA ILE A 16 -4.76 -5.25 -12.14
C ILE A 16 -3.37 -5.56 -11.56
N ASP A 17 -2.80 -6.70 -11.90
CA ASP A 17 -1.57 -7.20 -11.28
C ASP A 17 -0.28 -6.59 -11.85
N GLY A 18 -0.39 -5.85 -12.96
CA GLY A 18 0.76 -5.24 -13.64
C GLY A 18 1.61 -6.24 -14.46
N ILE A 19 1.23 -7.51 -14.50
CA ILE A 19 1.99 -8.56 -15.23
C ILE A 19 1.41 -8.77 -16.63
N GLY A 20 0.11 -8.73 -16.76
CA GLY A 20 -0.61 -8.97 -18.01
C GLY A 20 -1.45 -7.79 -18.47
N ASN A 21 -2.14 -7.98 -19.59
CA ASN A 21 -3.07 -6.99 -20.15
C ASN A 21 -4.53 -7.26 -19.75
N LYS A 22 -4.76 -8.14 -18.78
CA LYS A 22 -6.10 -8.53 -18.37
C LYS A 22 -6.34 -8.12 -16.92
N VAL A 23 -7.56 -7.65 -16.67
CA VAL A 23 -8.07 -7.49 -15.32
C VAL A 23 -8.57 -8.87 -14.85
N LEU A 24 -8.13 -9.31 -13.68
CA LEU A 24 -8.66 -10.50 -13.05
C LEU A 24 -9.93 -10.10 -12.30
N ASP A 25 -11.06 -10.75 -12.59
CA ASP A 25 -12.35 -10.44 -11.98
C ASP A 25 -12.60 -11.28 -10.72
N ASN A 26 -13.41 -10.73 -9.82
CA ASN A 26 -13.87 -11.41 -8.60
C ASN A 26 -12.73 -12.05 -7.79
N VAL A 27 -11.74 -11.26 -7.46
CA VAL A 27 -10.52 -11.73 -6.80
C VAL A 27 -10.59 -11.68 -5.29
N ALA A 28 -9.84 -12.57 -4.66
CA ALA A 28 -9.48 -12.54 -3.25
C ALA A 28 -7.96 -12.60 -3.13
N VAL A 29 -7.37 -11.59 -2.52
CA VAL A 29 -5.92 -11.55 -2.20
C VAL A 29 -5.74 -11.97 -0.76
N ILE A 30 -4.90 -12.99 -0.52
CA ILE A 30 -4.61 -13.54 0.79
C ILE A 30 -3.23 -13.07 1.23
N ILE A 31 -3.19 -12.43 2.40
CA ILE A 31 -1.97 -11.87 2.98
C ILE A 31 -1.72 -12.55 4.33
N GLN A 32 -0.50 -13.03 4.54
CA GLN A 32 -0.05 -13.56 5.83
C GLN A 32 1.15 -12.73 6.33
N GLY A 33 0.94 -12.05 7.45
CA GLY A 33 1.93 -11.07 7.93
C GLY A 33 2.11 -9.93 6.91
N SER A 34 3.29 -9.83 6.31
CA SER A 34 3.63 -8.81 5.31
C SER A 34 3.71 -9.35 3.87
N GLN A 35 3.28 -10.60 3.63
CA GLN A 35 3.42 -11.24 2.33
C GLN A 35 2.07 -11.59 1.72
N ILE A 36 1.92 -11.33 0.42
CA ILE A 36 0.82 -11.88 -0.39
C ILE A 36 1.17 -13.36 -0.63
N THR A 37 0.32 -14.26 -0.13
CA THR A 37 0.54 -15.71 -0.23
C THR A 37 -0.29 -16.37 -1.32
N ALA A 38 -1.41 -15.74 -1.71
CA ALA A 38 -2.23 -16.22 -2.82
C ALA A 38 -3.08 -15.10 -3.42
N VAL A 39 -3.43 -15.28 -4.69
CA VAL A 39 -4.49 -14.56 -5.40
C VAL A 39 -5.45 -15.61 -5.93
N GLU A 40 -6.68 -15.58 -5.46
CA GLU A 40 -7.70 -16.58 -5.71
C GLU A 40 -8.96 -15.95 -6.31
N HIS A 41 -9.83 -16.76 -6.86
CA HIS A 41 -11.20 -16.33 -7.18
C HIS A 41 -12.04 -16.34 -5.91
N GLN A 42 -12.98 -15.38 -5.74
CA GLN A 42 -13.79 -15.26 -4.52
C GLN A 42 -14.67 -16.49 -4.21
N THR A 43 -14.92 -17.35 -5.19
CA THR A 43 -15.69 -18.59 -5.02
C THR A 43 -14.88 -19.75 -4.46
N THR A 44 -13.56 -19.61 -4.32
CA THR A 44 -12.72 -20.64 -3.70
C THR A 44 -12.93 -20.70 -2.20
N ASN A 45 -12.46 -21.78 -1.59
CA ASN A 45 -12.51 -21.92 -0.12
C ASN A 45 -11.44 -21.01 0.53
N LEU A 46 -11.85 -19.79 0.85
CA LEU A 46 -10.98 -18.78 1.45
C LEU A 46 -10.77 -19.02 2.95
N PRO A 47 -9.61 -18.61 3.51
CA PRO A 47 -9.37 -18.68 4.95
C PRO A 47 -10.50 -18.04 5.76
N GLN A 48 -10.88 -18.69 6.84
CA GLN A 48 -11.93 -18.27 7.77
C GLN A 48 -11.45 -18.39 9.21
N GLY A 49 -12.15 -17.76 10.13
CA GLY A 49 -11.91 -17.93 11.56
C GLY A 49 -11.59 -16.64 12.31
N PRO A 50 -11.46 -16.70 13.65
CA PRO A 50 -11.35 -15.52 14.51
C PRO A 50 -10.05 -14.72 14.33
N HIS A 51 -9.04 -15.32 13.70
CA HIS A 51 -7.74 -14.68 13.42
C HIS A 51 -7.59 -14.23 11.97
N VAL A 52 -8.68 -14.28 11.17
CA VAL A 52 -8.70 -13.87 9.78
C VAL A 52 -9.47 -12.56 9.66
N ARG A 53 -8.82 -11.53 9.15
CA ARG A 53 -9.45 -10.25 8.82
C ARG A 53 -9.96 -10.29 7.39
N HIS A 54 -11.23 -9.96 7.20
CA HIS A 54 -11.83 -9.79 5.88
C HIS A 54 -12.04 -8.31 5.55
N LEU A 55 -11.61 -7.90 4.35
CA LEU A 55 -11.86 -6.59 3.76
C LEU A 55 -12.58 -6.81 2.44
N GLU A 56 -13.66 -6.06 2.20
CA GLU A 56 -14.48 -6.24 1.00
C GLU A 56 -14.66 -4.93 0.25
N TYR A 57 -14.33 -4.94 -1.03
CA TYR A 57 -14.42 -3.82 -1.96
C TYR A 57 -15.20 -4.25 -3.21
N PRO A 58 -16.53 -4.43 -3.11
CA PRO A 58 -17.34 -5.03 -4.19
C PRO A 58 -17.35 -4.23 -5.49
N ASN A 59 -17.02 -2.95 -5.43
CA ASN A 59 -16.91 -2.05 -6.59
C ASN A 59 -15.47 -1.57 -6.84
N GLY A 60 -14.52 -2.02 -6.02
CA GLY A 60 -13.12 -1.59 -6.08
C GLY A 60 -12.25 -2.52 -6.89
N TYR A 61 -11.16 -1.98 -7.41
CA TYR A 61 -10.09 -2.74 -8.05
C TYR A 61 -8.83 -2.65 -7.20
N LEU A 62 -8.13 -3.76 -7.06
CA LEU A 62 -6.81 -3.82 -6.43
C LEU A 62 -5.73 -3.56 -7.48
N LEU A 63 -4.70 -2.87 -7.06
CA LEU A 63 -3.49 -2.64 -7.84
C LEU A 63 -2.28 -2.85 -6.92
N PRO A 64 -1.11 -3.20 -7.45
CA PRO A 64 0.15 -3.05 -6.72
C PRO A 64 0.35 -1.60 -6.25
N GLY A 65 1.07 -1.40 -5.17
CA GLY A 65 1.48 -0.06 -4.76
C GLY A 65 2.22 0.66 -5.88
N PHE A 66 2.02 1.97 -5.97
CA PHE A 66 2.70 2.78 -6.97
C PHE A 66 4.17 2.99 -6.61
N VAL A 67 4.99 3.21 -7.62
CA VAL A 67 6.40 3.57 -7.46
C VAL A 67 6.59 4.97 -8.01
N ASP A 68 7.00 5.91 -7.16
CA ASP A 68 7.49 7.20 -7.59
C ASP A 68 8.99 7.07 -7.87
N ALA A 69 9.37 7.12 -9.14
CA ALA A 69 10.75 6.93 -9.58
C ALA A 69 11.65 8.14 -9.32
N HIS A 70 11.09 9.29 -8.97
CA HIS A 70 11.84 10.49 -8.65
C HIS A 70 11.05 11.38 -7.71
N THR A 71 11.44 11.41 -6.45
CA THR A 71 10.81 12.29 -5.45
C THR A 71 11.86 12.94 -4.55
N HIS A 72 11.54 14.13 -4.09
CA HIS A 72 12.29 14.87 -3.09
C HIS A 72 11.41 15.06 -1.85
N LEU A 73 11.48 14.15 -0.92
CA LEU A 73 10.59 14.12 0.24
C LEU A 73 10.66 15.37 1.13
N MET A 74 11.78 16.12 1.09
CA MET A 74 11.93 17.36 1.84
C MET A 74 11.10 18.52 1.28
N PHE A 75 10.68 18.46 0.02
CA PHE A 75 9.74 19.40 -0.59
C PHE A 75 8.30 18.91 -0.45
N GLY A 76 7.31 19.75 -0.67
CA GLY A 76 5.93 19.31 -0.84
C GLY A 76 4.93 19.92 0.15
N VAL A 77 3.88 19.17 0.45
CA VAL A 77 2.65 19.66 1.09
C VAL A 77 2.87 20.38 2.41
N TYR A 78 3.84 19.95 3.21
CA TYR A 78 4.14 20.56 4.51
C TYR A 78 5.21 21.66 4.44
N GLY A 79 5.32 22.31 3.30
CA GLY A 79 6.13 23.49 3.15
C GLY A 79 7.57 23.24 2.68
N GLY A 80 8.31 24.32 2.58
CA GLY A 80 9.66 24.35 2.06
C GLY A 80 9.68 24.64 0.57
N SER A 81 9.82 25.93 0.21
CA SER A 81 10.25 26.27 -1.13
C SER A 81 11.66 25.74 -1.37
N TYR A 82 12.06 25.67 -2.63
CA TYR A 82 13.44 25.28 -2.97
C TYR A 82 14.47 26.11 -2.21
N GLU A 83 14.29 27.43 -2.15
CA GLU A 83 15.17 28.35 -1.46
C GLU A 83 15.23 28.13 0.05
N GLN A 84 14.10 27.80 0.68
CA GLN A 84 14.04 27.48 2.10
C GLN A 84 14.80 26.19 2.41
N VAL A 85 14.53 25.13 1.66
CA VAL A 85 15.14 23.80 1.88
C VAL A 85 16.65 23.85 1.64
N THR A 86 17.11 24.61 0.64
CA THR A 86 18.53 24.66 0.27
C THR A 86 19.33 25.77 0.97
N GLY A 87 18.68 26.76 1.55
CA GLY A 87 19.35 27.95 2.07
C GLY A 87 19.12 28.31 3.53
N SER A 88 17.95 27.98 4.10
CA SER A 88 17.59 28.43 5.45
C SER A 88 17.14 27.34 6.42
N ASP A 89 16.63 26.23 5.92
CA ASP A 89 16.20 25.13 6.79
C ASP A 89 17.41 24.29 7.25
N SER A 90 17.40 23.88 8.52
CA SER A 90 18.40 22.95 9.00
C SER A 90 18.11 21.52 8.52
N ASP A 91 19.14 20.66 8.55
CA ASP A 91 19.02 19.26 8.16
C ASP A 91 17.93 18.53 8.97
N GLU A 92 17.77 18.88 10.24
CA GLU A 92 16.74 18.29 11.12
C GLU A 92 15.34 18.67 10.65
N VAL A 93 15.12 19.93 10.25
CA VAL A 93 13.84 20.39 9.70
C VAL A 93 13.54 19.66 8.40
N CYS A 94 14.51 19.54 7.52
CA CYS A 94 14.39 18.80 6.27
C CYS A 94 14.06 17.32 6.51
N LEU A 95 14.72 16.68 7.48
CA LEU A 95 14.47 15.27 7.84
C LEU A 95 13.06 15.06 8.39
N LEU A 96 12.59 15.90 9.30
CA LEU A 96 11.24 15.80 9.86
C LEU A 96 10.17 15.99 8.78
N ARG A 97 10.37 16.95 7.89
CA ARG A 97 9.48 17.20 6.74
C ARG A 97 9.45 15.99 5.79
N ALA A 98 10.62 15.44 5.47
CA ALA A 98 10.72 14.25 4.64
C ALA A 98 9.96 13.06 5.23
N ALA A 99 10.08 12.83 6.55
CA ALA A 99 9.35 11.77 7.24
C ALA A 99 7.82 11.97 7.18
N MET A 100 7.35 13.22 7.34
CA MET A 100 5.92 13.53 7.22
C MET A 100 5.40 13.32 5.80
N ASN A 101 6.15 13.78 4.80
CA ASN A 101 5.78 13.61 3.39
C ASN A 101 5.82 12.12 2.98
N ALA A 102 6.83 11.36 3.41
CA ALA A 102 6.88 9.91 3.16
C ALA A 102 5.62 9.19 3.67
N LYS A 103 5.11 9.59 4.84
CA LYS A 103 3.85 9.05 5.36
C LYS A 103 2.65 9.35 4.45
N LEU A 104 2.63 10.51 3.79
CA LEU A 104 1.57 10.83 2.82
C LEU A 104 1.68 9.98 1.56
N HIS A 105 2.88 9.76 1.03
CA HIS A 105 3.13 8.87 -0.11
C HIS A 105 2.59 7.47 0.18
N ILE A 106 2.97 6.86 1.31
CA ILE A 106 2.47 5.54 1.70
C ILE A 106 0.93 5.53 1.80
N LYS A 107 0.30 6.58 2.36
CA LYS A 107 -1.16 6.67 2.45
C LYS A 107 -1.84 6.85 1.09
N ALA A 108 -1.14 7.39 0.11
CA ALA A 108 -1.61 7.54 -1.26
C ALA A 108 -1.41 6.29 -2.12
N GLY A 109 -0.70 5.28 -1.58
CA GLY A 109 -0.45 4.02 -2.27
C GLY A 109 0.91 3.94 -2.97
N VAL A 110 1.85 4.84 -2.62
CA VAL A 110 3.23 4.86 -3.15
C VAL A 110 4.15 4.09 -2.21
#